data_93a7cd3d0ce0c8d5fdb7323814a58c3a
#
_entry.id   93a7cd3d0ce0c8d5fdb7323814a58c3a
#
_cell.length_a   1.000
_cell.length_b   1.000
_cell.length_c   1.000
_cell.angle_alpha   90.00
_cell.angle_beta   90.00
_cell.angle_gamma   90.00
#
_symmetry.space_group_name_H-M   'P 1'
#
loop_
_entity.id
_entity.type
_entity.pdbx_description
1 polymer ?
#
loop_
_entity_poly.entity_id
_entity_poly.type
_entity_poly.pdbx_seq_one_letter_code
_entity_poly.pdbx_strand_id
1 'polypeptide(L)'
;MDARIREHAETIADHSTGIEAGDDVVIQLPREAEELAVALHEICGDRGANPVYLNYSKRAQRAFKRASAEFTEPSHRRALYEEADVFVIARGGSNATEDADVDPETNAAYNRAMEEVKRTRLSKTWCLTQYPTASHA
;
A
#
# COMPACT_ATOMS: atom_id res chain seq x y z
N MET A 1 8.70 -12.05 -16.95
CA MET A 1 8.03 -11.99 -15.63
C MET A 1 7.82 -13.41 -15.10
N ASP A 2 8.04 -13.61 -13.81
CA ASP A 2 7.81 -14.91 -13.17
C ASP A 2 6.32 -15.24 -13.22
N ALA A 3 5.99 -16.44 -13.69
CA ALA A 3 4.61 -16.90 -13.83
C ALA A 3 3.86 -16.91 -12.48
N ARG A 4 4.57 -17.16 -11.36
CA ARG A 4 3.95 -17.17 -10.04
C ARG A 4 3.53 -15.76 -9.60
N ILE A 5 4.28 -14.74 -10.01
CA ILE A 5 3.92 -13.35 -9.73
C ILE A 5 2.65 -12.99 -10.50
N ARG A 6 2.56 -13.39 -11.77
CA ARG A 6 1.37 -13.14 -12.59
C ARG A 6 0.16 -13.85 -12.00
N GLU A 7 0.29 -15.10 -11.59
CA GLU A 7 -0.80 -15.84 -10.96
C GLU A 7 -1.25 -15.20 -9.66
N HIS A 8 -0.29 -14.72 -8.87
CA HIS A 8 -0.60 -14.02 -7.62
C HIS A 8 -1.39 -12.74 -7.89
N ALA A 9 -0.97 -11.98 -8.90
CA ALA A 9 -1.67 -10.76 -9.28
C ALA A 9 -3.10 -11.07 -9.77
N GLU A 10 -3.27 -12.12 -10.56
CA GLU A 10 -4.59 -12.54 -11.03
C GLU A 10 -5.50 -12.96 -9.88
N THR A 11 -4.95 -13.67 -8.90
CA THR A 11 -5.70 -14.05 -7.70
C THR A 11 -6.16 -12.82 -6.93
N ILE A 12 -5.28 -11.85 -6.77
CA ILE A 12 -5.64 -10.58 -6.11
C ILE A 12 -6.77 -9.89 -6.85
N ALA A 13 -6.65 -9.79 -8.17
CA ALA A 13 -7.63 -9.09 -8.99
C ALA A 13 -8.98 -9.79 -9.05
N ASP A 14 -8.97 -11.13 -9.09
CA ASP A 14 -10.19 -11.92 -9.28
C ASP A 14 -10.88 -12.26 -7.97
N HIS A 15 -10.13 -12.73 -6.99
CA HIS A 15 -10.70 -13.31 -5.77
C HIS A 15 -10.64 -12.40 -4.56
N SER A 16 -9.56 -11.64 -4.45
CA SER A 16 -9.36 -10.80 -3.25
C SER A 16 -10.06 -9.46 -3.35
N THR A 17 -10.13 -8.88 -4.54
CA THR A 17 -10.65 -7.52 -4.73
C THR A 17 -11.75 -7.39 -5.77
N GLY A 18 -11.76 -8.21 -6.80
CA GLY A 18 -12.74 -8.11 -7.88
C GLY A 18 -12.62 -6.82 -8.68
N ILE A 19 -11.41 -6.49 -9.13
CA ILE A 19 -11.17 -5.28 -9.92
C ILE A 19 -12.02 -5.29 -11.19
N GLU A 20 -12.76 -4.21 -11.41
CA GLU A 20 -13.67 -4.05 -12.54
C GLU A 20 -13.30 -2.82 -13.37
N ALA A 21 -13.86 -2.76 -14.58
CA ALA A 21 -13.69 -1.60 -15.45
C ALA A 21 -14.14 -0.33 -14.75
N GLY A 22 -13.33 0.71 -14.86
CA GLY A 22 -13.62 2.00 -14.24
C GLY A 22 -13.17 2.14 -12.79
N ASP A 23 -12.76 1.05 -12.14
CA ASP A 23 -12.27 1.14 -10.76
C ASP A 23 -10.98 1.95 -10.69
N ASP A 24 -10.88 2.79 -9.67
CA ASP A 24 -9.64 3.45 -9.31
C ASP A 24 -8.93 2.61 -8.27
N VAL A 25 -7.77 2.08 -8.63
CA VAL A 25 -7.03 1.09 -7.85
C VAL A 25 -5.75 1.69 -7.30
N VAL A 26 -5.60 1.71 -5.99
CA VAL A 26 -4.37 2.15 -5.33
C VAL A 26 -3.54 0.92 -5.00
N ILE A 27 -2.35 0.85 -5.54
CA ILE A 27 -1.41 -0.24 -5.32
C ILE A 27 -0.26 0.32 -4.49
N GLN A 28 -0.23 -0.05 -3.22
CA GLN A 28 0.76 0.44 -2.27
C GLN A 28 1.68 -0.70 -1.88
N LEU A 29 2.83 -0.75 -2.49
CA LEU A 29 3.77 -1.86 -2.33
C LEU A 29 5.17 -1.34 -2.02
N PRO A 30 5.98 -2.12 -1.30
CA PRO A 30 7.38 -1.78 -1.13
C PRO A 30 8.13 -1.93 -2.45
N ARG A 31 9.30 -1.33 -2.53
CA ARG A 31 10.13 -1.34 -3.73
C ARG A 31 10.42 -2.76 -4.23
N GLU A 32 10.62 -3.69 -3.30
CA GLU A 32 10.94 -5.08 -3.61
C GLU A 32 9.82 -5.80 -4.34
N ALA A 33 8.61 -5.28 -4.28
CA ALA A 33 7.42 -5.88 -4.89
C ALA A 33 7.03 -5.20 -6.21
N GLU A 34 7.93 -4.46 -6.84
CA GLU A 34 7.63 -3.75 -8.08
C GLU A 34 7.09 -4.67 -9.18
N GLU A 35 7.61 -5.91 -9.28
CA GLU A 35 7.12 -6.84 -10.29
C GLU A 35 5.65 -7.18 -10.10
N LEU A 36 5.19 -7.27 -8.85
CA LEU A 36 3.78 -7.45 -8.57
C LEU A 36 2.98 -6.23 -9.01
N ALA A 37 3.51 -5.03 -8.77
CA ALA A 37 2.86 -3.80 -9.23
C ALA A 37 2.75 -3.77 -10.75
N VAL A 38 3.79 -4.21 -11.46
CA VAL A 38 3.77 -4.30 -12.92
C VAL A 38 2.67 -5.24 -13.39
N ALA A 39 2.58 -6.43 -12.80
CA ALA A 39 1.55 -7.40 -13.16
C ALA A 39 0.15 -6.87 -12.90
N LEU A 40 -0.06 -6.19 -11.76
CA LEU A 40 -1.35 -5.59 -11.43
C LEU A 40 -1.71 -4.46 -12.40
N HIS A 41 -0.73 -3.67 -12.84
CA HIS A 41 -0.97 -2.64 -13.86
C HIS A 41 -1.41 -3.24 -15.18
N GLU A 42 -0.78 -4.34 -15.59
CA GLU A 42 -1.20 -5.03 -16.82
C GLU A 42 -2.65 -5.51 -16.71
N ILE A 43 -3.01 -6.09 -15.58
CA ILE A 43 -4.37 -6.58 -15.34
C ILE A 43 -5.37 -5.42 -15.36
N CYS A 44 -5.04 -4.32 -14.70
CA CYS A 44 -5.89 -3.14 -14.71
C CYS A 44 -6.08 -2.61 -16.13
N GLY A 45 -5.00 -2.55 -16.92
CA GLY A 45 -5.08 -2.14 -18.32
C GLY A 45 -6.01 -3.02 -19.13
N ASP A 46 -5.89 -4.35 -18.95
CA ASP A 46 -6.74 -5.31 -19.65
C ASP A 46 -8.22 -5.16 -19.28
N ARG A 47 -8.51 -4.76 -18.06
CA ARG A 47 -9.89 -4.64 -17.56
C ARG A 47 -10.47 -3.24 -17.68
N GLY A 48 -9.66 -2.24 -18.05
CA GLY A 48 -10.12 -0.86 -18.11
C GLY A 48 -10.22 -0.18 -16.76
N ALA A 49 -9.47 -0.64 -15.79
CA ALA A 49 -9.34 0.01 -14.49
C ALA A 49 -8.17 0.99 -14.49
N ASN A 50 -8.12 1.86 -13.49
CA ASN A 50 -7.14 2.94 -13.41
C ASN A 50 -6.21 2.72 -12.21
N PRO A 51 -4.98 2.23 -12.42
CA PRO A 51 -4.07 1.98 -11.32
C PRO A 51 -3.19 3.17 -10.98
N VAL A 52 -2.83 3.30 -9.73
CA VAL A 52 -1.74 4.16 -9.28
C VAL A 52 -0.83 3.36 -8.35
N TYR A 53 0.46 3.49 -8.54
CA TYR A 53 1.44 2.79 -7.73
C TYR A 53 2.11 3.74 -6.75
N LEU A 54 1.97 3.44 -5.46
CA LEU A 54 2.65 4.16 -4.38
C LEU A 54 3.75 3.26 -3.83
N ASN A 55 4.98 3.69 -4.02
CA ASN A 55 6.11 2.97 -3.46
C ASN A 55 6.22 3.29 -1.98
N TYR A 56 5.83 2.33 -1.12
CA TYR A 56 5.83 2.52 0.30
C TYR A 56 7.23 2.24 0.88
N SER A 57 7.84 3.28 1.45
CA SER A 57 9.15 3.16 2.08
C SER A 57 9.05 3.38 3.59
N LYS A 58 9.29 2.32 4.36
CA LYS A 58 9.34 2.44 5.82
C LYS A 58 10.49 3.31 6.28
N ARG A 59 11.61 3.29 5.54
CA ARG A 59 12.75 4.13 5.87
C ARG A 59 12.41 5.62 5.74
N ALA A 60 11.72 5.99 4.65
CA ALA A 60 11.28 7.37 4.46
C ALA A 60 10.30 7.79 5.55
N GLN A 61 9.35 6.91 5.87
CA GLN A 61 8.36 7.20 6.91
C GLN A 61 9.02 7.37 8.28
N ARG A 62 9.98 6.51 8.61
CA ARG A 62 10.72 6.64 9.87
C ARG A 62 11.49 7.96 9.94
N ALA A 63 12.15 8.33 8.87
CA ALA A 63 12.87 9.60 8.80
C ALA A 63 11.93 10.79 9.02
N PHE A 64 10.75 10.74 8.40
CA PHE A 64 9.74 11.76 8.62
C PHE A 64 9.28 11.82 10.07
N LYS A 65 8.97 10.68 10.68
CA LYS A 65 8.53 10.62 12.07
C LYS A 65 9.57 11.17 13.04
N ARG A 66 10.85 10.91 12.78
CA ARG A 66 11.93 11.36 13.65
C ARG A 66 12.20 12.85 13.52
N ALA A 67 11.96 13.41 12.35
CA ALA A 67 12.23 14.82 12.08
C ALA A 67 11.07 15.74 12.44
N SER A 68 9.85 15.25 12.42
CA SER A 68 8.67 16.09 12.62
C SER A 68 8.34 16.24 14.10
N ALA A 69 8.06 17.48 14.52
CA ALA A 69 7.61 17.76 15.87
C ALA A 69 6.11 17.52 16.03
N GLU A 70 5.35 17.68 14.95
CA GLU A 70 3.90 17.53 14.96
C GLU A 70 3.44 16.85 13.68
N PHE A 71 2.27 16.20 13.75
CA PHE A 71 1.68 15.54 12.59
C PHE A 71 0.28 16.07 12.35
N THR A 72 -0.02 16.31 11.07
CA THR A 72 -1.36 16.70 10.64
C THR A 72 -1.87 15.68 9.64
N GLU A 73 -3.18 15.59 9.49
CA GLU A 73 -3.76 14.71 8.49
C GLU A 73 -3.35 15.16 7.09
N PRO A 74 -2.77 14.27 6.27
CA PRO A 74 -2.36 14.64 4.92
C PRO A 74 -3.57 14.71 3.99
N SER A 75 -3.91 15.92 3.54
CA SER A 75 -5.07 16.15 2.68
C SER A 75 -4.97 15.41 1.35
N HIS A 76 -3.77 15.32 0.80
CA HIS A 76 -3.56 14.65 -0.49
C HIS A 76 -3.83 13.14 -0.39
N ARG A 77 -3.44 12.51 0.71
CA ARG A 77 -3.70 11.09 0.91
C ARG A 77 -5.17 10.84 1.21
N ARG A 78 -5.77 11.72 1.98
CA ARG A 78 -7.20 11.61 2.27
C ARG A 78 -8.01 11.66 0.98
N ALA A 79 -7.72 12.63 0.11
CA ALA A 79 -8.42 12.77 -1.17
C ALA A 79 -8.23 11.53 -2.05
N LEU A 80 -7.00 11.02 -2.14
CA LEU A 80 -6.71 9.82 -2.91
C LEU A 80 -7.51 8.63 -2.39
N TYR A 81 -7.56 8.46 -1.08
CA TYR A 81 -8.24 7.33 -0.46
C TYR A 81 -9.75 7.43 -0.60
N GLU A 82 -10.31 8.64 -0.54
CA GLU A 82 -11.74 8.84 -0.74
C GLU A 82 -12.18 8.51 -2.17
N GLU A 83 -11.33 8.81 -3.14
CA GLU A 83 -11.63 8.56 -4.55
C GLU A 83 -11.38 7.12 -4.97
N ALA A 84 -10.53 6.40 -4.27
CA ALA A 84 -10.18 5.02 -4.63
C ALA A 84 -11.33 4.05 -4.39
N ASP A 85 -11.45 3.06 -5.27
CA ASP A 85 -12.41 1.97 -5.11
C ASP A 85 -11.77 0.73 -4.48
N VAL A 86 -10.50 0.48 -4.83
CA VAL A 86 -9.79 -0.74 -4.44
C VAL A 86 -8.38 -0.39 -3.96
N PHE A 87 -7.95 -1.08 -2.91
CA PHE A 87 -6.58 -0.97 -2.39
C PHE A 87 -5.92 -2.34 -2.41
N VAL A 88 -4.72 -2.39 -2.96
CA VAL A 88 -3.84 -3.55 -2.83
C VAL A 88 -2.61 -3.13 -2.06
N ILE A 89 -2.42 -3.73 -0.90
CA ILE A 89 -1.34 -3.38 0.02
C ILE A 89 -0.52 -4.65 0.28
N ALA A 90 0.79 -4.56 0.14
CA ALA A 90 1.66 -5.67 0.47
C ALA A 90 2.56 -5.31 1.63
N ARG A 91 2.75 -6.25 2.52
CA ARG A 91 3.80 -6.19 3.53
C ARG A 91 5.05 -6.74 2.88
N GLY A 92 6.04 -5.90 2.70
CA GLY A 92 7.30 -6.28 2.10
C GLY A 92 8.36 -6.58 3.10
N GLY A 93 9.50 -6.95 2.59
CA GLY A 93 10.64 -7.37 3.36
C GLY A 93 11.43 -6.30 4.07
N SER A 94 10.82 -5.22 4.44
CA SER A 94 11.51 -4.27 5.27
C SER A 94 11.73 -4.87 6.65
N ASN A 95 12.79 -4.44 7.27
CA ASN A 95 13.14 -4.88 8.61
C ASN A 95 11.98 -4.58 9.58
N ALA A 96 11.49 -5.60 10.26
CA ALA A 96 10.41 -5.47 11.24
C ALA A 96 10.77 -4.53 12.39
N THR A 97 12.05 -4.26 12.60
CA THR A 97 12.53 -3.38 13.67
C THR A 97 12.82 -1.96 13.21
N GLU A 98 12.48 -1.60 11.98
CA GLU A 98 12.76 -0.24 11.47
C GLU A 98 12.14 0.87 12.30
N ASP A 99 10.99 0.62 12.92
CA ASP A 99 10.33 1.61 13.78
C ASP A 99 10.75 1.50 15.25
N ALA A 100 11.65 0.58 15.59
CA ALA A 100 11.99 0.32 16.98
C ALA A 100 12.67 1.51 17.67
N ASP A 101 13.34 2.38 16.92
CA ASP A 101 14.00 3.57 17.45
C ASP A 101 13.13 4.82 17.38
N VAL A 102 11.88 4.70 16.97
CA VAL A 102 10.93 5.81 17.02
C VAL A 102 10.22 5.77 18.36
N ASP A 103 10.19 6.92 19.02
CA ASP A 103 9.52 7.08 20.31
C ASP A 103 8.06 6.59 20.22
N PRO A 104 7.59 5.77 21.17
CA PRO A 104 6.19 5.33 21.19
C PRO A 104 5.17 6.46 21.16
N GLU A 105 5.47 7.58 21.81
CA GLU A 105 4.59 8.75 21.78
C GLU A 105 4.53 9.36 20.38
N THR A 106 5.64 9.38 19.67
CA THR A 106 5.71 9.87 18.31
C THR A 106 4.89 8.98 17.38
N ASN A 107 5.01 7.67 17.52
CA ASN A 107 4.20 6.73 16.74
C ASN A 107 2.72 6.89 17.03
N ALA A 108 2.35 7.08 18.29
CA ALA A 108 0.94 7.29 18.67
C ALA A 108 0.39 8.59 18.07
N ALA A 109 1.18 9.66 18.09
CA ALA A 109 0.77 10.95 17.51
C ALA A 109 0.59 10.83 16.00
N TYR A 110 1.51 10.16 15.32
CA TYR A 110 1.40 9.90 13.89
C TYR A 110 0.14 9.09 13.56
N ASN A 111 -0.11 8.02 14.32
CA ASN A 111 -1.27 7.17 14.10
C ASN A 111 -2.58 7.94 14.33
N ARG A 112 -2.63 8.84 15.31
CA ARG A 112 -3.80 9.69 15.52
C ARG A 112 -4.04 10.61 14.32
N ALA A 113 -2.98 11.20 13.76
CA ALA A 113 -3.10 12.06 12.59
C ALA A 113 -3.60 11.30 11.37
N MET A 114 -3.25 10.01 11.26
CA MET A 114 -3.61 9.16 10.13
C MET A 114 -4.92 8.39 10.33
N GLU A 115 -5.57 8.53 11.47
CA GLU A 115 -6.73 7.71 11.83
C GLU A 115 -7.85 7.77 10.81
N GLU A 116 -8.23 8.97 10.37
CA GLU A 116 -9.32 9.11 9.40
C GLU A 116 -8.94 8.60 8.02
N VAL A 117 -7.68 8.80 7.62
CA VAL A 117 -7.17 8.26 6.35
C VAL A 117 -7.26 6.74 6.36
N LYS A 118 -6.81 6.13 7.46
CA LYS A 118 -6.88 4.68 7.63
C LYS A 118 -8.31 4.17 7.64
N ARG A 119 -9.20 4.88 8.33
CA ARG A 119 -10.62 4.50 8.40
C ARG A 119 -11.25 4.54 7.02
N THR A 120 -10.94 5.55 6.22
CA THR A 120 -11.42 5.66 4.84
C THR A 120 -10.97 4.45 4.02
N ARG A 121 -9.69 4.09 4.12
CA ARG A 121 -9.17 2.92 3.42
C ARG A 121 -9.90 1.64 3.83
N LEU A 122 -10.12 1.45 5.11
CA LEU A 122 -10.78 0.24 5.63
C LEU A 122 -12.25 0.14 5.21
N SER A 123 -12.88 1.25 4.81
CA SER A 123 -14.24 1.26 4.30
C SER A 123 -14.33 0.84 2.83
N LYS A 124 -13.20 0.75 2.14
CA LYS A 124 -13.14 0.39 0.72
C LYS A 124 -12.84 -1.10 0.57
N THR A 125 -12.88 -1.60 -0.67
CA THR A 125 -12.41 -2.94 -0.98
C THR A 125 -10.90 -2.96 -0.88
N TRP A 126 -10.34 -3.83 -0.04
CA TRP A 126 -8.89 -3.86 0.15
C TRP A 126 -8.38 -5.28 0.31
N CYS A 127 -7.14 -5.48 -0.08
CA CYS A 127 -6.43 -6.73 0.05
C CYS A 127 -5.06 -6.45 0.66
N LEU A 128 -4.76 -7.11 1.76
CA LEU A 128 -3.42 -7.11 2.35
C LEU A 128 -2.74 -8.40 1.93
N THR A 129 -1.72 -8.31 1.12
CA THR A 129 -0.99 -9.48 0.64
C THR A 129 0.43 -9.45 1.17
N GLN A 130 1.10 -10.60 1.15
CA GLN A 130 2.49 -10.72 1.54
C GLN A 130 3.29 -11.06 0.29
N TYR A 131 4.34 -10.29 0.05
CA TYR A 131 5.22 -10.50 -1.10
C TYR A 131 6.54 -11.03 -0.58
N PRO A 132 7.02 -12.19 -1.08
CA PRO A 132 8.30 -12.73 -0.62
C PRO A 132 9.46 -11.82 -1.03
N THR A 133 10.27 -11.48 -0.04
CA THR A 133 11.45 -10.65 -0.22
C THR A 133 12.65 -11.37 0.42
N ALA A 134 13.82 -10.78 0.36
CA ALA A 134 15.01 -11.36 0.98
C ALA A 134 14.83 -11.60 2.46
N SER A 135 14.03 -10.79 3.16
CA SER A 135 13.82 -10.97 4.59
C SER A 135 12.77 -12.03 4.91
N HIS A 136 12.05 -12.53 3.92
CA HIS A 136 11.05 -13.58 4.07
C HIS A 136 11.49 -14.89 3.43
N ALA A 137 12.55 -14.85 2.66
CA ALA A 137 13.05 -16.02 1.91
C ALA A 137 13.70 -17.07 2.82
#